data_6732d3a4eea64d094cae60d88ae53cbf
#
_entry.id   6732d3a4eea64d094cae60d88ae53cbf
#
_cell.length_a   1.000
_cell.length_b   1.000
_cell.length_c   1.000
_cell.angle_alpha   90.00
_cell.angle_beta   90.00
_cell.angle_gamma   90.00
#
_symmetry.space_group_name_H-M   'P 1'
#
loop_
_entity.id
_entity.type
_entity.pdbx_description
1 polymer ?
#
loop_
_entity_poly.entity_id
_entity_poly.type
_entity_poly.pdbx_seq_one_letter_code
_entity_poly.pdbx_strand_id
1 'polypeptide(L)'
;MEFIDVLTRNQSMIAGGCLAIIVILYIAKRLFLVRLRAQMQQQDSEHSHFYQVLILALNAPLNLTILTILLWLIRYGVTITGALAKEDTEILGHVIQAMVIITLILFVERWITYAIKVYASRSPLLNNTRSIASGAIRALLIGLCVLLVLGSLGISVTPLIASLGITSLAVALALQPTLENFFSGVQIIIDKPFRIGDFIELESGEQGFVDKIGWRSTWIKMLPNNIVIVPNSKVSQSKIINYYYPEKELSVPVEVGVHYNSDLEFVEKVTLEVANQVLLDHEWGVESYDPFVVYHTFDNSSINFTVMLRTKEYFNRFFVKSTFIKALHKRFNEENIVIPFPITALNLQQEGAELVMAGRYAEQLDAGQSAGAETK
;
A
#
# COMPACT_ATOMS: atom_id res chain seq x y z
N MET A 1 43.60 71.37 3.33
CA MET A 1 42.15 71.59 3.09
C MET A 1 41.61 70.88 1.87
N GLU A 2 42.26 71.03 0.68
CA GLU A 2 41.74 70.38 -0.56
C GLU A 2 41.66 68.83 -0.51
N PHE A 3 42.56 68.14 0.20
CA PHE A 3 42.51 66.66 0.30
C PHE A 3 41.34 66.16 1.15
N ILE A 4 40.97 66.90 2.18
CA ILE A 4 39.80 66.54 3.00
C ILE A 4 38.51 66.83 2.25
N ASP A 5 38.42 67.88 1.48
CA ASP A 5 37.27 68.22 0.63
C ASP A 5 37.07 67.21 -0.51
N VAL A 6 38.14 66.72 -1.12
CA VAL A 6 38.07 65.67 -2.14
C VAL A 6 37.62 64.33 -1.54
N LEU A 7 38.09 63.96 -0.35
CA LEU A 7 37.67 62.74 0.35
C LEU A 7 36.19 62.83 0.76
N THR A 8 35.75 63.94 1.32
CA THR A 8 34.33 64.14 1.70
C THR A 8 33.41 64.20 0.49
N ARG A 9 33.84 64.79 -0.61
CA ARG A 9 33.12 64.84 -1.88
C ARG A 9 32.96 63.46 -2.54
N ASN A 10 34.02 62.64 -2.49
CA ASN A 10 33.94 61.25 -3.00
C ASN A 10 33.04 60.38 -2.13
N GLN A 11 33.06 60.55 -0.79
CA GLN A 11 32.19 59.84 0.11
C GLN A 11 30.71 60.19 -0.09
N SER A 12 30.41 61.47 -0.31
CA SER A 12 29.02 61.90 -0.56
C SER A 12 28.51 61.46 -1.92
N MET A 13 29.37 61.38 -2.96
CA MET A 13 29.01 60.82 -4.26
C MET A 13 28.73 59.31 -4.19
N ILE A 14 29.54 58.51 -3.46
CA ILE A 14 29.32 57.09 -3.23
C ILE A 14 28.01 56.87 -2.44
N ALA A 15 27.76 57.61 -1.40
CA ALA A 15 26.51 57.53 -0.59
C ALA A 15 25.28 57.85 -1.47
N GLY A 16 25.33 58.88 -2.28
CA GLY A 16 24.28 59.25 -3.22
C GLY A 16 24.01 58.16 -4.27
N GLY A 17 25.08 57.56 -4.82
CA GLY A 17 24.97 56.44 -5.74
C GLY A 17 24.33 55.21 -5.12
N CYS A 18 24.72 54.83 -3.90
CA CYS A 18 24.13 53.71 -3.16
C CYS A 18 22.62 53.92 -2.94
N LEU A 19 22.26 55.14 -2.52
CA LEU A 19 20.83 55.48 -2.26
C LEU A 19 20.00 55.44 -3.54
N ALA A 20 20.56 55.92 -4.67
CA ALA A 20 19.90 55.85 -5.97
C ALA A 20 19.67 54.38 -6.41
N ILE A 21 20.66 53.51 -6.25
CA ILE A 21 20.57 52.10 -6.58
C ILE A 21 19.49 51.40 -5.75
N ILE A 22 19.41 51.71 -4.42
CA ILE A 22 18.36 51.14 -3.55
C ILE A 22 16.98 51.54 -4.00
N VAL A 23 16.77 52.82 -4.31
CA VAL A 23 15.47 53.32 -4.82
C VAL A 23 15.10 52.61 -6.13
N ILE A 24 16.03 52.46 -7.03
CA ILE A 24 15.81 51.76 -8.30
C ILE A 24 15.44 50.29 -8.03
N LEU A 25 16.16 49.59 -7.16
CA LEU A 25 15.87 48.20 -6.80
C LEU A 25 14.49 48.05 -6.13
N TYR A 26 14.10 48.97 -5.27
CA TYR A 26 12.78 48.97 -4.62
C TYR A 26 11.66 49.23 -5.66
N ILE A 27 11.83 50.15 -6.60
CA ILE A 27 10.92 50.39 -7.68
C ILE A 27 10.83 49.17 -8.60
N ALA A 28 11.96 48.58 -8.99
CA ALA A 28 12.03 47.37 -9.80
C ALA A 28 11.30 46.19 -9.14
N LYS A 29 11.52 45.98 -7.83
CA LYS A 29 10.77 44.99 -7.03
C LYS A 29 9.26 45.24 -7.12
N ARG A 30 8.82 46.49 -6.91
CA ARG A 30 7.39 46.85 -6.94
C ARG A 30 6.78 46.57 -8.31
N LEU A 31 7.46 46.98 -9.37
CA LEU A 31 7.03 46.75 -10.76
C LEU A 31 6.97 45.25 -11.10
N PHE A 32 7.97 44.48 -10.67
CA PHE A 32 8.03 43.03 -10.86
C PHE A 32 6.84 42.33 -10.18
N LEU A 33 6.56 42.66 -8.90
CA LEU A 33 5.42 42.08 -8.16
C LEU A 33 4.06 42.49 -8.76
N VAL A 34 3.94 43.73 -9.28
CA VAL A 34 2.73 44.17 -9.98
C VAL A 34 2.52 43.41 -11.29
N ARG A 35 3.59 43.18 -12.08
CA ARG A 35 3.51 42.39 -13.31
C ARG A 35 3.12 40.93 -13.02
N LEU A 36 3.71 40.31 -11.99
CA LEU A 36 3.33 38.95 -11.58
C LEU A 36 1.85 38.85 -11.17
N ARG A 37 1.34 39.86 -10.46
CA ARG A 37 -0.08 39.93 -10.10
C ARG A 37 -1.00 40.09 -11.31
N ALA A 38 -0.60 40.89 -12.30
CA ALA A 38 -1.33 41.06 -13.55
C ALA A 38 -1.37 39.73 -14.34
N GLN A 39 -0.25 39.02 -14.44
CA GLN A 39 -0.20 37.69 -15.07
C GLN A 39 -1.08 36.65 -14.36
N MET A 40 -1.12 36.69 -13.02
CA MET A 40 -2.00 35.82 -12.23
C MET A 40 -3.48 36.02 -12.56
N GLN A 41 -3.89 37.26 -12.88
CA GLN A 41 -5.29 37.58 -13.22
C GLN A 41 -5.70 37.19 -14.65
N GLN A 42 -4.74 37.04 -15.55
CA GLN A 42 -4.98 36.71 -16.96
C GLN A 42 -4.96 35.24 -17.31
N GLN A 43 -4.51 34.37 -16.37
CA GLN A 43 -4.24 32.96 -16.63
C GLN A 43 -5.26 32.05 -15.96
N ASP A 44 -5.52 30.87 -16.59
CA ASP A 44 -6.42 29.82 -16.09
C ASP A 44 -6.04 29.35 -14.68
N SER A 45 -7.02 28.81 -13.96
CA SER A 45 -6.96 28.50 -12.54
C SER A 45 -5.74 27.70 -12.06
N GLU A 46 -5.16 26.88 -12.92
CA GLU A 46 -4.03 26.00 -12.54
C GLU A 46 -2.70 26.75 -12.48
N HIS A 47 -2.43 27.60 -13.45
CA HIS A 47 -1.22 28.45 -13.48
C HIS A 47 -1.31 29.63 -12.49
N SER A 48 -2.51 30.12 -12.21
CA SER A 48 -2.77 31.17 -11.21
C SER A 48 -2.23 30.83 -9.82
N HIS A 49 -2.33 29.55 -9.39
CA HIS A 49 -1.81 29.10 -8.11
C HIS A 49 -0.28 29.15 -8.00
N PHE A 50 0.43 28.82 -9.08
CA PHE A 50 1.89 28.95 -9.12
C PHE A 50 2.34 30.40 -8.91
N TYR A 51 1.74 31.34 -9.62
CA TYR A 51 2.04 32.76 -9.45
C TYR A 51 1.68 33.27 -8.06
N GLN A 52 0.60 32.80 -7.48
CA GLN A 52 0.21 33.14 -6.10
C GLN A 52 1.28 32.69 -5.10
N VAL A 53 1.74 31.43 -5.17
CA VAL A 53 2.84 30.91 -4.33
C VAL A 53 4.09 31.74 -4.52
N LEU A 54 4.47 32.05 -5.76
CA LEU A 54 5.66 32.81 -6.11
C LEU A 54 5.64 34.22 -5.52
N ILE A 55 4.54 34.94 -5.66
CA ILE A 55 4.38 36.32 -5.13
C ILE A 55 4.50 36.34 -3.63
N LEU A 56 3.83 35.39 -2.94
CA LEU A 56 3.85 35.31 -1.47
C LEU A 56 5.24 34.87 -0.94
N ALA A 57 5.91 33.98 -1.65
CA ALA A 57 7.24 33.50 -1.29
C ALA A 57 8.31 34.57 -1.47
N LEU A 58 8.25 35.37 -2.55
CA LEU A 58 9.28 36.33 -2.93
C LEU A 58 9.29 37.61 -2.11
N ASN A 59 8.15 38.06 -1.57
CA ASN A 59 8.01 39.42 -1.03
C ASN A 59 9.02 39.76 0.09
N ALA A 60 9.25 38.87 1.05
CA ALA A 60 10.19 39.10 2.13
C ALA A 60 11.65 38.79 1.77
N PRO A 61 11.99 37.70 1.05
CA PRO A 61 13.36 37.47 0.59
C PRO A 61 13.86 38.64 -0.26
N LEU A 62 13.06 39.22 -1.15
CA LEU A 62 13.45 40.37 -1.94
C LEU A 62 13.82 41.61 -1.10
N ASN A 63 13.16 41.81 0.05
CA ASN A 63 13.58 42.90 0.96
C ASN A 63 14.98 42.64 1.55
N LEU A 64 15.23 41.39 1.98
CA LEU A 64 16.54 40.99 2.50
C LEU A 64 17.62 41.03 1.39
N THR A 65 17.28 40.65 0.17
CA THR A 65 18.21 40.77 -0.99
C THR A 65 18.60 42.23 -1.21
N ILE A 66 17.66 43.16 -1.19
CA ILE A 66 17.95 44.61 -1.33
C ILE A 66 18.86 45.08 -0.20
N LEU A 67 18.58 44.65 1.05
CA LEU A 67 19.46 44.98 2.19
C LEU A 67 20.85 44.37 2.04
N THR A 68 20.95 43.13 1.56
CA THR A 68 22.25 42.49 1.32
C THR A 68 23.05 43.20 0.26
N ILE A 69 22.41 43.64 -0.86
CA ILE A 69 23.05 44.44 -1.90
C ILE A 69 23.51 45.79 -1.34
N LEU A 70 22.70 46.42 -0.45
CA LEU A 70 23.11 47.65 0.22
C LEU A 70 24.38 47.45 1.03
N LEU A 71 24.43 46.43 1.89
CA LEU A 71 25.61 46.12 2.69
C LEU A 71 26.83 45.81 1.81
N TRP A 72 26.61 45.10 0.70
CA TRP A 72 27.67 44.82 -0.25
C TRP A 72 28.22 46.09 -0.92
N LEU A 73 27.36 47.02 -1.33
CA LEU A 73 27.73 48.32 -1.87
C LEU A 73 28.50 49.17 -0.85
N ILE A 74 28.05 49.17 0.42
CA ILE A 74 28.73 49.87 1.52
C ILE A 74 30.13 49.27 1.70
N ARG A 75 30.25 47.95 1.79
CA ARG A 75 31.55 47.26 1.87
C ARG A 75 32.47 47.64 0.72
N TYR A 76 31.96 47.63 -0.51
CA TYR A 76 32.72 47.98 -1.70
C TYR A 76 33.22 49.41 -1.65
N GLY A 77 32.35 50.37 -1.24
CA GLY A 77 32.73 51.77 -1.08
C GLY A 77 33.78 51.97 0.00
N VAL A 78 33.61 51.33 1.16
CA VAL A 78 34.56 51.41 2.28
C VAL A 78 35.93 50.77 1.91
N THR A 79 35.94 49.68 1.15
CA THR A 79 37.17 49.04 0.72
C THR A 79 37.98 49.94 -0.25
N ILE A 80 37.32 50.69 -1.13
CA ILE A 80 37.95 51.61 -2.06
C ILE A 80 38.49 52.84 -1.32
N THR A 81 37.74 53.37 -0.33
CA THR A 81 38.12 54.59 0.41
C THR A 81 39.16 54.32 1.51
N GLY A 82 39.39 53.04 1.86
CA GLY A 82 40.27 52.70 2.98
C GLY A 82 39.77 53.20 4.35
N ALA A 83 38.45 53.46 4.48
CA ALA A 83 37.87 54.08 5.64
C ALA A 83 37.73 53.16 6.88
N LEU A 84 37.87 51.85 6.70
CA LEU A 84 37.81 50.85 7.79
C LEU A 84 39.06 49.96 7.79
N ALA A 85 39.39 49.43 8.96
CA ALA A 85 40.45 48.45 9.10
C ALA A 85 40.16 47.17 8.26
N LYS A 86 41.17 46.44 7.91
CA LYS A 86 41.05 45.24 7.08
C LYS A 86 40.19 44.14 7.77
N GLU A 87 40.34 44.03 9.07
CA GLU A 87 39.55 43.11 9.93
C GLU A 87 38.07 43.42 9.88
N ASP A 88 37.65 44.70 9.97
CA ASP A 88 36.24 45.11 9.91
C ASP A 88 35.61 44.82 8.53
N THR A 89 36.40 44.97 7.45
CA THR A 89 35.92 44.65 6.09
C THR A 89 35.74 43.14 5.89
N GLU A 90 36.53 42.29 6.55
CA GLU A 90 36.34 40.82 6.55
C GLU A 90 35.09 40.44 7.34
N ILE A 91 34.87 41.01 8.54
CA ILE A 91 33.64 40.79 9.35
C ILE A 91 32.39 41.15 8.52
N LEU A 92 32.41 42.32 7.86
CA LEU A 92 31.32 42.75 7.01
C LEU A 92 31.08 41.77 5.86
N GLY A 93 32.15 41.14 5.33
CA GLY A 93 32.05 40.05 4.34
C GLY A 93 31.32 38.84 4.84
N HIS A 94 31.65 38.38 6.06
CA HIS A 94 30.96 37.25 6.69
C HIS A 94 29.49 37.55 6.98
N VAL A 95 29.18 38.78 7.41
CA VAL A 95 27.78 39.21 7.63
C VAL A 95 26.97 39.18 6.33
N ILE A 96 27.53 39.67 5.24
CA ILE A 96 26.89 39.66 3.92
C ILE A 96 26.65 38.20 3.47
N GLN A 97 27.66 37.34 3.61
CA GLN A 97 27.53 35.92 3.29
C GLN A 97 26.46 35.22 4.10
N ALA A 98 26.40 35.48 5.41
CA ALA A 98 25.33 34.96 6.29
C ALA A 98 23.96 35.45 5.82
N MET A 99 23.82 36.74 5.47
CA MET A 99 22.57 37.31 4.98
C MET A 99 22.12 36.68 3.64
N VAL A 100 23.04 36.38 2.72
CA VAL A 100 22.72 35.66 1.48
C VAL A 100 22.15 34.29 1.80
N ILE A 101 22.81 33.53 2.71
CA ILE A 101 22.35 32.20 3.15
C ILE A 101 20.95 32.27 3.75
N ILE A 102 20.74 33.19 4.69
CA ILE A 102 19.44 33.39 5.35
C ILE A 102 18.36 33.73 4.31
N THR A 103 18.66 34.62 3.37
CA THR A 103 17.73 35.03 2.32
C THR A 103 17.30 33.85 1.45
N LEU A 104 18.27 33.02 1.03
CA LEU A 104 18.00 31.83 0.22
C LEU A 104 17.12 30.83 0.97
N ILE A 105 17.45 30.53 2.22
CA ILE A 105 16.70 29.56 3.04
C ILE A 105 15.31 30.07 3.35
N LEU A 106 15.14 31.36 3.67
CA LEU A 106 13.82 31.97 3.85
C LEU A 106 12.97 31.93 2.57
N PHE A 107 13.60 32.09 1.41
CA PHE A 107 12.91 31.93 0.13
C PHE A 107 12.39 30.49 -0.05
N VAL A 108 13.24 29.49 0.18
CA VAL A 108 12.87 28.07 0.08
C VAL A 108 11.79 27.70 1.10
N GLU A 109 11.93 28.15 2.36
CA GLU A 109 10.95 27.91 3.44
C GLU A 109 9.57 28.46 3.04
N ARG A 110 9.53 29.71 2.60
CA ARG A 110 8.28 30.35 2.18
C ARG A 110 7.69 29.69 0.97
N TRP A 111 8.51 29.38 -0.04
CA TRP A 111 8.03 28.67 -1.22
C TRP A 111 7.33 27.36 -0.85
N ILE A 112 7.99 26.50 -0.08
CA ILE A 112 7.44 25.22 0.34
C ILE A 112 6.18 25.41 1.20
N THR A 113 6.23 26.31 2.19
CA THR A 113 5.10 26.56 3.09
C THR A 113 3.87 27.09 2.34
N TYR A 114 4.05 28.02 1.40
CA TYR A 114 2.94 28.54 0.59
C TYR A 114 2.46 27.54 -0.45
N ALA A 115 3.36 26.75 -1.05
CA ALA A 115 2.98 25.66 -1.93
C ALA A 115 2.07 24.65 -1.19
N ILE A 116 2.50 24.18 -0.02
CA ILE A 116 1.67 23.32 0.84
C ILE A 116 0.33 24.00 1.14
N LYS A 117 0.30 25.30 1.44
CA LYS A 117 -0.92 26.03 1.74
C LYS A 117 -1.89 26.08 0.58
N VAL A 118 -1.42 26.33 -0.62
CA VAL A 118 -2.24 26.46 -1.82
C VAL A 118 -2.73 25.08 -2.31
N TYR A 119 -1.87 24.08 -2.32
CA TYR A 119 -2.23 22.74 -2.80
C TYR A 119 -2.97 21.89 -1.77
N ALA A 120 -2.76 22.09 -0.46
CA ALA A 120 -3.46 21.36 0.60
C ALA A 120 -4.97 21.67 0.64
N SER A 121 -5.41 22.83 0.16
CA SER A 121 -6.83 23.16 0.08
C SER A 121 -7.64 22.24 -0.83
N ARG A 122 -6.98 21.49 -1.73
CA ARG A 122 -7.60 20.55 -2.68
C ARG A 122 -7.77 19.12 -2.13
N SER A 123 -7.13 18.77 -1.00
CA SER A 123 -7.18 17.43 -0.43
C SER A 123 -7.41 17.49 1.08
N PRO A 124 -8.49 16.89 1.61
CA PRO A 124 -8.77 16.84 3.05
C PRO A 124 -7.63 16.21 3.86
N LEU A 125 -6.94 15.20 3.29
CA LEU A 125 -5.81 14.52 3.93
C LEU A 125 -4.61 15.45 4.13
N LEU A 126 -4.27 16.26 3.12
CA LEU A 126 -3.18 17.24 3.18
C LEU A 126 -3.50 18.38 4.15
N ASN A 127 -4.77 18.75 4.29
CA ASN A 127 -5.17 19.82 5.19
C ASN A 127 -4.96 19.45 6.67
N ASN A 128 -5.26 18.19 7.05
CA ASN A 128 -5.10 17.72 8.42
C ASN A 128 -3.62 17.55 8.85
N THR A 129 -2.75 17.20 7.90
CA THR A 129 -1.31 16.97 8.18
C THR A 129 -0.43 18.20 7.92
N ARG A 130 -0.99 19.26 7.32
CA ARG A 130 -0.29 20.47 6.91
C ARG A 130 0.51 21.13 8.02
N SER A 131 -0.06 21.25 9.23
CA SER A 131 0.60 21.91 10.36
C SER A 131 1.86 21.16 10.78
N ILE A 132 1.79 19.84 10.86
CA ILE A 132 2.92 18.99 11.23
C ILE A 132 4.00 19.02 10.14
N ALA A 133 3.61 18.85 8.87
CA ALA A 133 4.54 18.87 7.74
C ALA A 133 5.28 20.21 7.61
N SER A 134 4.56 21.34 7.71
CA SER A 134 5.17 22.67 7.63
C SER A 134 6.07 22.95 8.83
N GLY A 135 5.71 22.49 10.03
CA GLY A 135 6.53 22.61 11.24
C GLY A 135 7.84 21.83 11.13
N ALA A 136 7.78 20.58 10.65
CA ALA A 136 8.95 19.72 10.45
C ALA A 136 9.92 20.31 9.41
N ILE A 137 9.39 20.76 8.26
CA ILE A 137 10.19 21.40 7.20
C ILE A 137 10.86 22.66 7.70
N ARG A 138 10.12 23.51 8.45
CA ARG A 138 10.66 24.73 9.03
C ARG A 138 11.80 24.44 10.02
N ALA A 139 11.62 23.47 10.93
CA ALA A 139 12.65 23.06 11.88
C ALA A 139 13.93 22.58 11.17
N LEU A 140 13.78 21.77 10.12
CA LEU A 140 14.90 21.27 9.30
C LEU A 140 15.63 22.40 8.59
N LEU A 141 14.89 23.33 7.96
CA LEU A 141 15.48 24.47 7.25
C LEU A 141 16.17 25.46 8.20
N ILE A 142 15.62 25.69 9.41
CA ILE A 142 16.27 26.49 10.44
C ILE A 142 17.58 25.84 10.90
N GLY A 143 17.57 24.53 11.16
CA GLY A 143 18.78 23.79 11.52
C GLY A 143 19.86 23.88 10.45
N LEU A 144 19.47 23.70 9.15
CA LEU A 144 20.37 23.86 8.02
C LEU A 144 20.90 25.30 7.91
N CYS A 145 20.03 26.31 8.13
CA CYS A 145 20.42 27.71 8.14
C CYS A 145 21.51 27.99 9.18
N VAL A 146 21.29 27.52 10.40
CA VAL A 146 22.25 27.70 11.51
C VAL A 146 23.61 27.07 11.16
N LEU A 147 23.62 25.84 10.63
CA LEU A 147 24.86 25.17 10.24
C LEU A 147 25.62 25.93 9.14
N LEU A 148 24.91 26.39 8.10
CA LEU A 148 25.52 27.12 6.99
C LEU A 148 26.05 28.50 7.44
N VAL A 149 25.32 29.21 8.29
CA VAL A 149 25.75 30.50 8.85
C VAL A 149 26.98 30.32 9.74
N LEU A 150 26.96 29.36 10.68
CA LEU A 150 28.12 29.07 11.52
C LEU A 150 29.36 28.71 10.71
N GLY A 151 29.18 27.84 9.68
CA GLY A 151 30.25 27.49 8.75
C GLY A 151 30.80 28.70 7.99
N SER A 152 29.95 29.65 7.56
CA SER A 152 30.36 30.87 6.88
C SER A 152 31.15 31.85 7.79
N LEU A 153 30.93 31.74 9.08
CA LEU A 153 31.65 32.51 10.11
C LEU A 153 32.98 31.84 10.54
N GLY A 154 33.34 30.71 9.89
CA GLY A 154 34.58 29.99 10.22
C GLY A 154 34.47 29.08 11.45
N ILE A 155 33.28 28.95 12.05
CA ILE A 155 33.04 28.10 13.22
C ILE A 155 32.93 26.63 12.74
N SER A 156 33.71 25.75 13.39
CA SER A 156 33.65 24.31 13.03
C SER A 156 32.28 23.71 13.35
N VAL A 157 31.56 23.30 12.34
CA VAL A 157 30.25 22.65 12.44
C VAL A 157 30.35 21.12 12.52
N THR A 158 31.54 20.55 12.47
CA THR A 158 31.78 19.09 12.49
C THR A 158 31.11 18.38 13.68
N PRO A 159 31.21 18.89 14.94
CA PRO A 159 30.54 18.25 16.08
C PRO A 159 29.02 18.27 15.95
N LEU A 160 28.46 19.35 15.39
CA LEU A 160 27.02 19.48 15.17
C LEU A 160 26.53 18.52 14.09
N ILE A 161 27.27 18.38 13.00
CA ILE A 161 26.96 17.41 11.93
C ILE A 161 27.05 15.98 12.47
N ALA A 162 28.05 15.66 13.30
CA ALA A 162 28.18 14.34 13.92
C ALA A 162 26.98 14.02 14.83
N SER A 163 26.54 14.95 15.65
CA SER A 163 25.36 14.76 16.52
C SER A 163 24.06 14.63 15.73
N LEU A 164 23.91 15.41 14.63
CA LEU A 164 22.80 15.30 13.71
C LEU A 164 22.80 13.95 12.99
N GLY A 165 23.97 13.40 12.66
CA GLY A 165 24.11 12.08 12.06
C GLY A 165 23.53 10.97 12.96
N ILE A 166 23.88 10.99 14.26
CA ILE A 166 23.35 10.04 15.26
C ILE A 166 21.83 10.21 15.41
N THR A 167 21.37 11.46 15.52
CA THR A 167 19.92 11.76 15.62
C THR A 167 19.16 11.29 14.38
N SER A 168 19.73 11.52 13.19
CA SER A 168 19.13 11.09 11.93
C SER A 168 19.01 9.56 11.83
N LEU A 169 20.01 8.82 12.32
CA LEU A 169 19.95 7.37 12.38
C LEU A 169 18.82 6.90 13.32
N ALA A 170 18.69 7.51 14.50
CA ALA A 170 17.62 7.19 15.43
C ALA A 170 16.23 7.45 14.82
N VAL A 171 16.05 8.59 14.11
CA VAL A 171 14.82 8.93 13.40
C VAL A 171 14.55 7.93 12.27
N ALA A 172 15.57 7.56 11.48
CA ALA A 172 15.45 6.59 10.41
C ALA A 172 14.96 5.22 10.93
N LEU A 173 15.54 4.73 12.04
CA LEU A 173 15.12 3.49 12.68
C LEU A 173 13.67 3.57 13.20
N ALA A 174 13.27 4.71 13.77
CA ALA A 174 11.91 4.91 14.25
C ALA A 174 10.87 4.95 13.10
N LEU A 175 11.25 5.44 11.92
CA LEU A 175 10.40 5.53 10.73
C LEU A 175 10.46 4.29 9.85
N GLN A 176 11.39 3.36 10.10
CA GLN A 176 11.61 2.17 9.28
C GLN A 176 10.33 1.39 8.98
N PRO A 177 9.43 1.06 9.98
CA PRO A 177 8.22 0.30 9.67
C PRO A 177 7.23 1.07 8.79
N THR A 178 7.23 2.40 8.88
CA THR A 178 6.36 3.25 8.06
C THR A 178 6.82 3.28 6.60
N LEU A 179 8.14 3.43 6.40
CA LEU A 179 8.75 3.40 5.07
C LEU A 179 8.62 2.03 4.41
N GLU A 180 8.82 0.95 5.18
CA GLU A 180 8.65 -0.42 4.70
C GLU A 180 7.23 -0.64 4.16
N ASN A 181 6.21 -0.27 4.92
CA ASN A 181 4.82 -0.38 4.49
C ASN A 181 4.50 0.47 3.25
N PHE A 182 5.08 1.67 3.16
CA PHE A 182 4.92 2.53 1.99
C PHE A 182 5.51 1.91 0.74
N PHE A 183 6.78 1.46 0.79
CA PHE A 183 7.44 0.83 -0.35
C PHE A 183 6.81 -0.50 -0.74
N SER A 184 6.38 -1.31 0.23
CA SER A 184 5.60 -2.53 -0.04
C SER A 184 4.28 -2.23 -0.73
N GLY A 185 3.58 -1.16 -0.34
CA GLY A 185 2.36 -0.73 -1.03
C GLY A 185 2.61 -0.31 -2.48
N VAL A 186 3.70 0.41 -2.74
CA VAL A 186 4.13 0.77 -4.10
C VAL A 186 4.49 -0.48 -4.91
N GLN A 187 5.21 -1.42 -4.31
CA GLN A 187 5.58 -2.69 -4.95
C GLN A 187 4.35 -3.50 -5.35
N ILE A 188 3.36 -3.66 -4.45
CA ILE A 188 2.10 -4.36 -4.75
C ILE A 188 1.39 -3.73 -5.96
N ILE A 189 1.38 -2.39 -6.05
CA ILE A 189 0.73 -1.67 -7.16
C ILE A 189 1.49 -1.85 -8.49
N ILE A 190 2.83 -1.93 -8.45
CA ILE A 190 3.67 -2.09 -9.64
C ILE A 190 3.63 -3.54 -10.14
N ASP A 191 3.93 -4.50 -9.26
CA ASP A 191 4.08 -5.92 -9.60
C ASP A 191 2.72 -6.61 -9.82
N LYS A 192 1.65 -6.07 -9.21
CA LYS A 192 0.27 -6.55 -9.32
C LYS A 192 0.11 -8.05 -9.07
N PRO A 193 0.60 -8.60 -7.95
CA PRO A 193 0.34 -9.99 -7.60
C PRO A 193 -1.16 -10.27 -7.42
N PHE A 194 -1.91 -9.23 -7.10
CA PHE A 194 -3.38 -9.18 -7.10
C PHE A 194 -3.86 -7.76 -7.44
N ARG A 195 -5.11 -7.64 -7.82
CA ARG A 195 -5.77 -6.38 -8.17
C ARG A 195 -6.95 -6.13 -7.23
N ILE A 196 -7.43 -4.89 -7.18
CA ILE A 196 -8.70 -4.58 -6.49
C ILE A 196 -9.82 -5.37 -7.16
N GLY A 197 -10.60 -6.08 -6.36
CA GLY A 197 -11.66 -6.98 -6.81
C GLY A 197 -11.24 -8.45 -6.94
N ASP A 198 -9.95 -8.79 -6.88
CA ASP A 198 -9.52 -10.19 -6.87
C ASP A 198 -9.88 -10.86 -5.54
N PHE A 199 -10.22 -12.14 -5.60
CA PHE A 199 -10.39 -12.96 -4.42
C PHE A 199 -9.08 -13.65 -4.09
N ILE A 200 -8.56 -13.35 -2.91
CA ILE A 200 -7.26 -13.84 -2.44
C ILE A 200 -7.37 -14.54 -1.09
N GLU A 201 -6.39 -15.40 -0.83
CA GLU A 201 -6.15 -16.02 0.47
C GLU A 201 -4.73 -15.69 0.92
N LEU A 202 -4.61 -15.19 2.15
CA LEU A 202 -3.34 -14.93 2.80
C LEU A 202 -2.82 -16.18 3.50
N GLU A 203 -1.53 -16.26 3.73
CA GLU A 203 -0.87 -17.36 4.47
C GLU A 203 -1.46 -17.56 5.87
N SER A 204 -1.96 -16.52 6.50
CA SER A 204 -2.64 -16.54 7.80
C SER A 204 -4.06 -17.11 7.75
N GLY A 205 -4.57 -17.46 6.56
CA GLY A 205 -5.86 -18.13 6.34
C GLY A 205 -7.04 -17.19 6.08
N GLU A 206 -6.86 -15.88 6.13
CA GLU A 206 -7.92 -14.95 5.77
C GLU A 206 -8.16 -14.97 4.27
N GLN A 207 -9.43 -15.16 3.89
CA GLN A 207 -9.89 -15.17 2.51
C GLN A 207 -10.87 -14.01 2.26
N GLY A 208 -10.70 -13.29 1.16
CA GLY A 208 -11.61 -12.20 0.84
C GLY A 208 -11.28 -11.47 -0.46
N PHE A 209 -12.16 -10.54 -0.81
CA PHE A 209 -11.96 -9.65 -1.94
C PHE A 209 -11.05 -8.48 -1.57
N VAL A 210 -10.10 -8.16 -2.40
CA VAL A 210 -9.29 -6.95 -2.26
C VAL A 210 -10.18 -5.73 -2.50
N ASP A 211 -10.50 -5.01 -1.43
CA ASP A 211 -11.36 -3.82 -1.49
C ASP A 211 -10.54 -2.58 -1.85
N LYS A 212 -9.37 -2.41 -1.21
CA LYS A 212 -8.51 -1.25 -1.39
C LYS A 212 -7.06 -1.57 -1.07
N ILE A 213 -6.14 -1.02 -1.90
CA ILE A 213 -4.71 -0.98 -1.63
C ILE A 213 -4.37 0.45 -1.23
N GLY A 214 -4.11 0.68 0.06
CA GLY A 214 -3.71 1.98 0.58
C GLY A 214 -2.19 2.17 0.61
N TRP A 215 -1.72 3.35 0.97
CA TRP A 215 -0.28 3.65 1.06
C TRP A 215 0.45 2.85 2.15
N ARG A 216 -0.26 2.39 3.19
CA ARG A 216 0.29 1.65 4.33
C ARG A 216 -0.32 0.26 4.50
N SER A 217 -1.55 0.05 4.08
CA SER A 217 -2.31 -1.17 4.35
C SER A 217 -3.23 -1.53 3.20
N THR A 218 -3.40 -2.83 2.99
CA THR A 218 -4.37 -3.44 2.08
C THR A 218 -5.60 -3.85 2.87
N TRP A 219 -6.78 -3.58 2.33
CA TRP A 219 -8.08 -3.87 2.91
C TRP A 219 -8.70 -5.04 2.16
N ILE A 220 -9.06 -6.09 2.89
CA ILE A 220 -9.63 -7.31 2.36
C ILE A 220 -11.02 -7.48 2.94
N LYS A 221 -12.03 -7.46 2.08
CA LYS A 221 -13.43 -7.68 2.45
C LYS A 221 -13.71 -9.18 2.46
N MET A 222 -13.93 -9.73 3.64
CA MET A 222 -14.26 -11.14 3.84
C MET A 222 -15.71 -11.43 3.50
N LEU A 223 -16.03 -12.72 3.31
CA LEU A 223 -17.38 -13.17 2.99
C LEU A 223 -18.46 -12.78 4.03
N PRO A 224 -18.19 -12.83 5.35
CA PRO A 224 -19.17 -12.38 6.35
C PRO A 224 -19.41 -10.86 6.36
N ASN A 225 -18.91 -10.11 5.37
CA ASN A 225 -19.04 -8.66 5.23
C ASN A 225 -18.23 -7.82 6.23
N ASN A 226 -17.23 -8.40 6.85
CA ASN A 226 -16.21 -7.71 7.64
C ASN A 226 -14.96 -7.40 6.79
N ILE A 227 -14.12 -6.48 7.28
CA ILE A 227 -12.90 -6.08 6.59
C ILE A 227 -11.70 -6.39 7.48
N VAL A 228 -10.74 -7.10 6.91
CA VAL A 228 -9.41 -7.28 7.49
C VAL A 228 -8.47 -6.23 6.88
N ILE A 229 -7.76 -5.52 7.76
CA ILE A 229 -6.79 -4.49 7.36
C ILE A 229 -5.39 -5.02 7.67
N VAL A 230 -4.64 -5.33 6.62
CA VAL A 230 -3.30 -5.91 6.74
C VAL A 230 -2.25 -4.89 6.32
N PRO A 231 -1.18 -4.67 7.12
CA PRO A 231 -0.05 -3.84 6.71
C PRO A 231 0.58 -4.34 5.40
N ASN A 232 0.91 -3.43 4.48
CA ASN A 232 1.44 -3.81 3.17
C ASN A 232 2.74 -4.61 3.25
N SER A 233 3.59 -4.34 4.24
CA SER A 233 4.82 -5.11 4.46
C SER A 233 4.55 -6.58 4.76
N LYS A 234 3.50 -6.88 5.54
CA LYS A 234 3.09 -8.27 5.79
C LYS A 234 2.53 -8.92 4.52
N VAL A 235 1.70 -8.20 3.79
CA VAL A 235 1.12 -8.71 2.53
C VAL A 235 2.20 -9.03 1.51
N SER A 236 3.16 -8.13 1.30
CA SER A 236 4.23 -8.31 0.29
C SER A 236 5.22 -9.43 0.62
N GLN A 237 5.35 -9.78 1.91
CA GLN A 237 6.25 -10.84 2.38
C GLN A 237 5.57 -12.19 2.56
N SER A 238 4.23 -12.24 2.57
CA SER A 238 3.47 -13.47 2.77
C SER A 238 3.22 -14.21 1.45
N LYS A 239 2.99 -15.53 1.57
CA LYS A 239 2.44 -16.33 0.48
C LYS A 239 0.99 -15.92 0.26
N ILE A 240 0.64 -15.63 -0.99
CA ILE A 240 -0.71 -15.25 -1.40
C ILE A 240 -1.21 -16.21 -2.46
N ILE A 241 -2.42 -16.72 -2.29
CA ILE A 241 -3.12 -17.47 -3.33
C ILE A 241 -4.14 -16.53 -3.97
N ASN A 242 -3.98 -16.23 -5.25
CA ASN A 242 -4.92 -15.44 -6.02
C ASN A 242 -5.79 -16.38 -6.86
N TYR A 243 -7.08 -16.45 -6.53
CA TYR A 243 -8.04 -17.32 -7.20
C TYR A 243 -8.59 -16.74 -8.50
N TYR A 244 -8.25 -15.48 -8.82
CA TYR A 244 -8.70 -14.79 -10.03
C TYR A 244 -7.59 -14.55 -11.05
N TYR A 245 -6.37 -15.03 -10.76
CA TYR A 245 -5.23 -14.88 -11.64
C TYR A 245 -4.52 -16.25 -11.88
N PRO A 246 -4.09 -16.60 -13.09
CA PRO A 246 -4.21 -15.80 -14.33
C PRO A 246 -5.63 -15.74 -14.89
N GLU A 247 -6.48 -16.72 -14.58
CA GLU A 247 -7.88 -16.83 -15.00
C GLU A 247 -8.78 -17.14 -13.80
N LYS A 248 -10.06 -16.78 -13.90
CA LYS A 248 -11.03 -17.01 -12.83
C LYS A 248 -11.52 -18.45 -12.77
N GLU A 249 -11.29 -19.22 -13.83
CA GLU A 249 -11.70 -20.61 -13.91
C GLU A 249 -10.93 -21.47 -12.90
N LEU A 250 -11.66 -22.37 -12.25
CA LEU A 250 -11.11 -23.20 -11.19
C LEU A 250 -11.56 -24.65 -11.35
N SER A 251 -10.63 -25.58 -11.12
CA SER A 251 -10.95 -27.00 -11.02
C SER A 251 -11.70 -27.30 -9.72
N VAL A 252 -12.72 -28.15 -9.84
CA VAL A 252 -13.59 -28.55 -8.72
C VAL A 252 -13.49 -30.06 -8.55
N PRO A 253 -12.65 -30.53 -7.61
CA PRO A 253 -12.59 -31.96 -7.30
C PRO A 253 -13.83 -32.40 -6.53
N VAL A 254 -14.42 -33.51 -6.94
CA VAL A 254 -15.52 -34.18 -6.24
C VAL A 254 -15.13 -35.63 -5.96
N GLU A 255 -15.01 -35.96 -4.70
CA GLU A 255 -14.70 -37.31 -4.25
C GLU A 255 -15.97 -38.14 -4.24
N VAL A 256 -15.90 -39.37 -4.79
CA VAL A 256 -16.99 -40.33 -4.89
C VAL A 256 -16.45 -41.70 -4.55
N GLY A 257 -17.22 -42.52 -3.83
CA GLY A 257 -16.89 -43.90 -3.55
C GLY A 257 -17.96 -44.86 -4.06
N VAL A 258 -17.52 -45.95 -4.64
CA VAL A 258 -18.41 -47.03 -5.15
C VAL A 258 -18.05 -48.38 -4.52
N HIS A 259 -19.03 -49.28 -4.51
CA HIS A 259 -18.86 -50.61 -3.94
C HIS A 259 -17.79 -51.42 -4.69
N TYR A 260 -17.06 -52.29 -3.99
CA TYR A 260 -16.00 -53.14 -4.55
C TYR A 260 -16.43 -54.04 -5.72
N ASN A 261 -17.72 -54.40 -5.78
CA ASN A 261 -18.28 -55.24 -6.88
C ASN A 261 -18.74 -54.42 -8.08
N SER A 262 -18.53 -53.10 -8.08
CA SER A 262 -18.93 -52.26 -9.21
C SER A 262 -17.98 -52.44 -10.38
N ASP A 263 -18.52 -52.40 -11.60
CA ASP A 263 -17.77 -52.31 -12.83
C ASP A 263 -17.21 -50.87 -12.95
N LEU A 264 -15.90 -50.72 -12.76
CA LEU A 264 -15.28 -49.42 -12.71
C LEU A 264 -15.29 -48.68 -14.05
N GLU A 265 -15.19 -49.39 -15.16
CA GLU A 265 -15.25 -48.81 -16.53
C GLU A 265 -16.66 -48.25 -16.79
N PHE A 266 -17.69 -49.00 -16.40
CA PHE A 266 -19.07 -48.55 -16.50
C PHE A 266 -19.36 -47.36 -15.58
N VAL A 267 -18.89 -47.40 -14.34
CA VAL A 267 -19.01 -46.26 -13.38
C VAL A 267 -18.36 -45.00 -13.93
N GLU A 268 -17.16 -45.11 -14.49
CA GLU A 268 -16.44 -44.00 -15.10
C GLU A 268 -17.24 -43.40 -16.26
N LYS A 269 -17.71 -44.21 -17.15
CA LYS A 269 -18.53 -43.78 -18.29
C LYS A 269 -19.78 -43.02 -17.86
N VAL A 270 -20.57 -43.59 -16.93
CA VAL A 270 -21.78 -42.95 -16.40
C VAL A 270 -21.45 -41.64 -15.68
N THR A 271 -20.37 -41.62 -14.92
CA THR A 271 -19.93 -40.42 -14.19
C THR A 271 -19.52 -39.29 -15.14
N LEU A 272 -18.80 -39.61 -16.21
CA LEU A 272 -18.40 -38.65 -17.25
C LEU A 272 -19.58 -38.10 -18.05
N GLU A 273 -20.59 -38.96 -18.36
CA GLU A 273 -21.82 -38.49 -18.98
C GLU A 273 -22.54 -37.44 -18.11
N VAL A 274 -22.69 -37.72 -16.82
CA VAL A 274 -23.30 -36.77 -15.85
C VAL A 274 -22.45 -35.51 -15.71
N ALA A 275 -21.13 -35.65 -15.64
CA ALA A 275 -20.23 -34.51 -15.49
C ALA A 275 -20.32 -33.57 -16.69
N ASN A 276 -20.27 -34.11 -17.92
CA ASN A 276 -20.43 -33.32 -19.14
C ASN A 276 -21.78 -32.61 -19.18
N GLN A 277 -22.87 -33.31 -18.86
CA GLN A 277 -24.21 -32.74 -18.87
C GLN A 277 -24.32 -31.58 -17.84
N VAL A 278 -23.78 -31.75 -16.63
CA VAL A 278 -23.79 -30.68 -15.60
C VAL A 278 -22.95 -29.49 -16.03
N LEU A 279 -21.79 -29.69 -16.66
CA LEU A 279 -20.96 -28.58 -17.14
C LEU A 279 -21.63 -27.80 -18.28
N LEU A 280 -22.42 -28.47 -19.12
CA LEU A 280 -23.18 -27.85 -20.22
C LEU A 280 -24.41 -27.10 -19.71
N ASP A 281 -25.18 -27.71 -18.80
CA ASP A 281 -26.49 -27.20 -18.38
C ASP A 281 -26.37 -26.13 -17.26
N HIS A 282 -25.29 -26.15 -16.51
CA HIS A 282 -25.13 -25.23 -15.36
C HIS A 282 -24.49 -23.91 -15.79
N GLU A 283 -25.12 -22.78 -15.44
CA GLU A 283 -24.67 -21.42 -15.76
C GLU A 283 -23.16 -21.17 -15.49
N TRP A 284 -22.64 -21.79 -14.44
CA TRP A 284 -21.25 -21.63 -13.97
C TRP A 284 -20.33 -22.79 -14.37
N GLY A 285 -20.81 -23.75 -15.12
CA GLY A 285 -19.99 -24.81 -15.70
C GLY A 285 -19.15 -24.27 -16.85
N VAL A 286 -17.96 -24.83 -17.06
CA VAL A 286 -17.11 -24.54 -18.23
C VAL A 286 -17.37 -25.59 -19.28
N GLU A 287 -18.14 -25.25 -20.31
CA GLU A 287 -18.58 -26.16 -21.39
C GLU A 287 -17.43 -26.75 -22.18
N SER A 288 -16.33 -26.02 -22.34
CA SER A 288 -15.16 -26.44 -23.11
C SER A 288 -14.21 -27.37 -22.36
N TYR A 289 -14.49 -27.63 -21.08
CA TYR A 289 -13.63 -28.46 -20.25
C TYR A 289 -14.03 -29.91 -20.32
N ASP A 290 -13.08 -30.80 -20.63
CA ASP A 290 -13.28 -32.24 -20.61
C ASP A 290 -13.09 -32.78 -19.19
N PRO A 291 -14.16 -33.17 -18.47
CA PRO A 291 -14.03 -33.75 -17.15
C PRO A 291 -13.35 -35.10 -17.21
N PHE A 292 -12.63 -35.47 -16.18
CA PHE A 292 -11.97 -36.76 -16.08
C PHE A 292 -12.13 -37.37 -14.70
N VAL A 293 -11.98 -38.70 -14.63
CA VAL A 293 -12.08 -39.50 -13.40
C VAL A 293 -10.73 -40.10 -13.07
N VAL A 294 -10.33 -40.09 -11.81
CA VAL A 294 -9.10 -40.74 -11.32
C VAL A 294 -9.42 -41.57 -10.10
N TYR A 295 -9.25 -42.90 -10.20
CA TYR A 295 -9.31 -43.81 -9.06
C TYR A 295 -7.99 -43.74 -8.29
N HIS A 296 -8.05 -43.63 -6.98
CA HIS A 296 -6.84 -43.41 -6.17
C HIS A 296 -6.75 -44.20 -4.84
N THR A 297 -7.88 -44.75 -4.34
CA THR A 297 -7.84 -45.36 -3.02
C THR A 297 -8.79 -46.56 -2.94
N PHE A 298 -8.28 -47.67 -2.44
CA PHE A 298 -9.08 -48.77 -1.90
C PHE A 298 -9.32 -48.51 -0.41
N ASP A 299 -10.50 -48.03 -0.09
CA ASP A 299 -10.90 -47.67 1.28
C ASP A 299 -11.61 -48.84 1.98
N ASN A 300 -11.97 -48.69 3.25
CA ASN A 300 -12.54 -49.76 4.08
C ASN A 300 -13.80 -50.42 3.45
N SER A 301 -14.63 -49.66 2.77
CA SER A 301 -15.89 -50.17 2.19
C SER A 301 -16.14 -49.70 0.77
N SER A 302 -15.23 -48.95 0.16
CA SER A 302 -15.39 -48.34 -1.16
C SER A 302 -14.11 -48.30 -1.95
N ILE A 303 -14.25 -48.23 -3.28
CA ILE A 303 -13.17 -47.80 -4.18
C ILE A 303 -13.45 -46.33 -4.47
N ASN A 304 -12.52 -45.47 -4.05
CA ASN A 304 -12.67 -44.01 -4.14
C ASN A 304 -12.00 -43.47 -5.39
N PHE A 305 -12.69 -42.54 -6.03
CA PHE A 305 -12.19 -41.78 -7.16
C PHE A 305 -12.57 -40.30 -7.06
N THR A 306 -11.81 -39.48 -7.77
CA THR A 306 -12.09 -38.03 -7.87
C THR A 306 -12.54 -37.71 -9.29
N VAL A 307 -13.64 -36.98 -9.37
CA VAL A 307 -14.13 -36.38 -10.63
C VAL A 307 -13.66 -34.94 -10.65
N MET A 308 -12.94 -34.55 -11.70
CA MET A 308 -12.48 -33.20 -11.90
C MET A 308 -13.44 -32.45 -12.81
N LEU A 309 -14.18 -31.51 -12.20
CA LEU A 309 -15.02 -30.55 -12.89
C LEU A 309 -14.32 -29.20 -13.01
N ARG A 310 -14.91 -28.26 -13.76
CA ARG A 310 -14.40 -26.89 -13.85
C ARG A 310 -15.54 -25.88 -13.74
N THR A 311 -15.27 -24.79 -12.99
CA THR A 311 -16.21 -23.69 -12.82
C THR A 311 -15.62 -22.38 -13.29
N LYS A 312 -16.47 -21.46 -13.76
CA LYS A 312 -16.08 -20.12 -14.26
C LYS A 312 -15.54 -19.20 -13.16
N GLU A 313 -15.90 -19.42 -11.88
CA GLU A 313 -15.44 -18.60 -10.76
C GLU A 313 -15.38 -19.40 -9.46
N TYR A 314 -14.54 -18.95 -8.53
CA TYR A 314 -14.25 -19.59 -7.25
C TYR A 314 -15.51 -19.90 -6.42
N PHE A 315 -16.43 -18.95 -6.25
CA PHE A 315 -17.63 -19.15 -5.41
C PHE A 315 -18.63 -20.10 -6.03
N ASN A 316 -18.67 -20.17 -7.33
CA ASN A 316 -19.64 -20.97 -8.07
C ASN A 316 -19.31 -22.46 -8.03
N ARG A 317 -18.10 -22.83 -7.56
CA ARG A 317 -17.71 -24.22 -7.32
C ARG A 317 -18.66 -24.97 -6.40
N PHE A 318 -19.21 -24.30 -5.39
CA PHE A 318 -20.14 -24.93 -4.46
C PHE A 318 -21.47 -25.32 -5.14
N PHE A 319 -21.95 -24.49 -6.04
CA PHE A 319 -23.20 -24.74 -6.79
C PHE A 319 -22.99 -25.84 -7.83
N VAL A 320 -21.92 -25.77 -8.62
CA VAL A 320 -21.57 -26.80 -9.60
C VAL A 320 -21.37 -28.15 -8.91
N LYS A 321 -20.59 -28.20 -7.82
CA LYS A 321 -20.39 -29.41 -7.01
C LYS A 321 -21.69 -29.97 -6.47
N SER A 322 -22.55 -29.13 -5.90
CA SER A 322 -23.85 -29.57 -5.36
C SER A 322 -24.79 -30.13 -6.44
N THR A 323 -24.85 -29.47 -7.60
CA THR A 323 -25.65 -29.93 -8.73
C THR A 323 -25.15 -31.26 -9.27
N PHE A 324 -23.82 -31.38 -9.41
CA PHE A 324 -23.22 -32.63 -9.85
C PHE A 324 -23.50 -33.81 -8.89
N ILE A 325 -23.33 -33.60 -7.57
CA ILE A 325 -23.60 -34.63 -6.57
C ILE A 325 -25.06 -35.12 -6.67
N LYS A 326 -26.01 -34.20 -6.82
CA LYS A 326 -27.44 -34.55 -6.97
C LYS A 326 -27.73 -35.32 -8.24
N ALA A 327 -27.17 -34.86 -9.35
CA ALA A 327 -27.35 -35.53 -10.66
C ALA A 327 -26.71 -36.92 -10.67
N LEU A 328 -25.48 -37.02 -10.11
CA LEU A 328 -24.76 -38.29 -10.03
C LEU A 328 -25.49 -39.31 -9.16
N HIS A 329 -25.94 -38.88 -7.96
CA HIS A 329 -26.71 -39.72 -7.05
C HIS A 329 -27.99 -40.27 -7.73
N LYS A 330 -28.74 -39.44 -8.47
CA LYS A 330 -29.90 -39.85 -9.21
C LYS A 330 -29.54 -40.90 -10.28
N ARG A 331 -28.53 -40.60 -11.11
CA ARG A 331 -28.10 -41.47 -12.18
C ARG A 331 -27.53 -42.80 -11.69
N PHE A 332 -26.80 -42.82 -10.58
CA PHE A 332 -26.28 -44.05 -9.97
C PHE A 332 -27.42 -44.96 -9.50
N ASN A 333 -28.47 -44.37 -8.92
CA ASN A 333 -29.66 -45.15 -8.54
C ASN A 333 -30.40 -45.76 -9.74
N GLU A 334 -30.47 -45.01 -10.86
CA GLU A 334 -31.09 -45.49 -12.13
C GLU A 334 -30.29 -46.66 -12.75
N GLU A 335 -28.95 -46.60 -12.65
CA GLU A 335 -28.04 -47.60 -13.20
C GLU A 335 -27.67 -48.71 -12.19
N ASN A 336 -28.27 -48.74 -11.02
CA ASN A 336 -27.97 -49.70 -9.96
C ASN A 336 -26.50 -49.69 -9.51
N ILE A 337 -25.80 -48.55 -9.60
CA ILE A 337 -24.46 -48.34 -9.06
C ILE A 337 -24.58 -48.04 -7.56
N VAL A 338 -23.98 -48.91 -6.74
CA VAL A 338 -24.13 -48.85 -5.28
C VAL A 338 -23.07 -47.96 -4.67
N ILE A 339 -23.52 -46.92 -3.95
CA ILE A 339 -22.70 -46.15 -3.03
C ILE A 339 -22.74 -46.88 -1.68
N PRO A 340 -21.62 -47.49 -1.23
CA PRO A 340 -21.66 -48.37 -0.09
C PRO A 340 -21.87 -47.63 1.23
N PHE A 341 -22.64 -48.24 2.15
CA PHE A 341 -22.61 -47.87 3.56
C PHE A 341 -21.34 -48.49 4.20
N PRO A 342 -20.92 -47.99 5.38
CA PRO A 342 -19.86 -48.65 6.15
C PRO A 342 -20.19 -50.13 6.35
N ILE A 343 -19.38 -51.04 5.80
CA ILE A 343 -19.59 -52.48 5.85
C ILE A 343 -18.66 -53.06 6.91
N THR A 344 -19.23 -53.84 7.83
CA THR A 344 -18.44 -54.62 8.78
C THR A 344 -18.56 -56.11 8.44
N ALA A 345 -17.47 -56.76 8.07
CA ALA A 345 -17.44 -58.18 7.85
C ALA A 345 -17.34 -58.91 9.21
N LEU A 346 -18.31 -59.76 9.50
CA LEU A 346 -18.28 -60.64 10.66
C LEU A 346 -17.66 -61.97 10.23
N ASN A 347 -16.51 -62.34 10.84
CA ASN A 347 -15.92 -63.64 10.64
C ASN A 347 -16.59 -64.67 11.55
N LEU A 348 -17.61 -65.36 11.04
CA LEU A 348 -18.35 -66.37 11.79
C LEU A 348 -17.59 -67.70 11.99
N GLN A 349 -16.41 -67.86 11.37
CA GLN A 349 -15.59 -69.04 11.50
C GLN A 349 -14.49 -68.94 12.56
N GLN A 350 -14.37 -67.77 13.21
CA GLN A 350 -13.38 -67.55 14.26
C GLN A 350 -13.86 -68.21 15.59
N GLU A 351 -12.93 -68.80 16.32
CA GLU A 351 -13.22 -69.41 17.64
C GLU A 351 -14.03 -68.44 18.53
N GLY A 352 -15.19 -68.90 19.05
CA GLY A 352 -16.11 -68.13 19.90
C GLY A 352 -17.22 -67.38 19.15
N ALA A 353 -17.20 -67.25 17.82
CA ALA A 353 -18.28 -66.62 17.05
C ALA A 353 -19.61 -67.43 17.15
N GLU A 354 -19.54 -68.71 17.26
CA GLU A 354 -20.70 -69.58 17.47
C GLU A 354 -21.40 -69.29 18.82
N LEU A 355 -20.64 -68.98 19.88
CA LEU A 355 -21.20 -68.61 21.19
C LEU A 355 -21.93 -67.28 21.19
N VAL A 356 -21.44 -66.30 20.42
CA VAL A 356 -22.09 -64.99 20.29
C VAL A 356 -23.40 -65.11 19.50
N MET A 357 -23.44 -65.94 18.45
CA MET A 357 -24.62 -66.18 17.66
C MET A 357 -25.65 -67.00 18.44
N ALA A 358 -25.21 -68.04 19.17
CA ALA A 358 -26.11 -68.82 20.06
C ALA A 358 -26.73 -67.92 21.16
N GLY A 359 -25.97 -67.02 21.75
CA GLY A 359 -26.48 -66.06 22.75
C GLY A 359 -27.55 -65.12 22.19
N ARG A 360 -27.34 -64.55 21.00
CA ARG A 360 -28.36 -63.71 20.34
C ARG A 360 -29.61 -64.45 19.90
N TYR A 361 -29.50 -65.69 19.47
CA TYR A 361 -30.62 -66.54 19.18
C TYR A 361 -31.42 -66.87 20.45
N ALA A 362 -30.75 -67.14 21.57
CA ALA A 362 -31.38 -67.36 22.87
C ALA A 362 -32.12 -66.12 23.35
N GLU A 363 -31.54 -64.91 23.26
CA GLU A 363 -32.21 -63.66 23.62
C GLU A 363 -33.42 -63.37 22.75
N GLN A 364 -33.37 -63.67 21.43
CA GLN A 364 -34.53 -63.50 20.53
C GLN A 364 -35.67 -64.49 20.81
N LEU A 365 -35.37 -65.71 21.21
CA LEU A 365 -36.33 -66.70 21.63
C LEU A 365 -37.00 -66.33 22.94
N ASP A 366 -36.24 -65.83 23.93
CA ASP A 366 -36.77 -65.37 25.23
C ASP A 366 -37.64 -64.11 25.06
N ALA A 367 -37.19 -63.17 24.22
CA ALA A 367 -38.02 -62.00 23.88
C ALA A 367 -39.31 -62.36 23.11
N GLY A 368 -39.28 -63.36 22.25
CA GLY A 368 -40.48 -63.87 21.56
C GLY A 368 -41.45 -64.64 22.46
N GLN A 369 -40.94 -65.36 23.49
CA GLN A 369 -41.75 -66.02 24.45
C GLN A 369 -42.39 -65.09 25.49
N SER A 370 -41.68 -64.05 25.90
CA SER A 370 -42.27 -63.03 26.80
C SER A 370 -43.35 -62.20 26.14
N ALA A 371 -43.25 -61.89 24.86
CA ALA A 371 -44.29 -61.19 24.10
C ALA A 371 -45.52 -62.04 23.83
N GLY A 372 -45.42 -63.40 23.81
CA GLY A 372 -46.53 -64.31 23.68
C GLY A 372 -47.29 -64.67 25.00
N ALA A 373 -46.73 -64.31 26.14
CA ALA A 373 -47.31 -64.54 27.44
C ALA A 373 -48.25 -63.42 27.95
N GLU A 374 -48.14 -62.22 27.34
CA GLU A 374 -49.02 -61.09 27.73
C GLU A 374 -50.33 -61.01 26.88
N THR A 375 -50.57 -61.98 26.01
CA THR A 375 -51.76 -62.01 25.17
C THR A 375 -52.74 -63.21 25.50
N LYS A 376 -52.79 -63.67 26.77
CA LYS A 376 -53.81 -64.58 27.18
C LYS A 376 -54.56 -64.07 28.39
#